data_095c90f71437d86bbf5d402a5a35e3c9
#
_entry.id   095c90f71437d86bbf5d402a5a35e3c9
#
_cell.length_a   1.000
_cell.length_b   1.000
_cell.length_c   1.000
_cell.angle_alpha   90.00
_cell.angle_beta   90.00
_cell.angle_gamma   90.00
#
_symmetry.space_group_name_H-M   'P 1'
#
loop_
_entity.id
_entity.type
_entity.pdbx_description
1 polymer ?
#
loop_
_entity_poly.entity_id
_entity_poly.type
_entity_poly.pdbx_seq_one_letter_code
_entity_poly.pdbx_strand_id
1 'polypeptide(L)'
;LDRLVGYEVSPVLWRKVRAGLSAGRVQSVATRLVVERERERMAFRSASYWGVEATFSTVLSAVDVTARQEASFTARLVTLDGRRVATGRDFNDDGQLRPAALKASAVHLHQVGATAVAEAIGRGEPRVVGVEDKPYKRRPAAPFTTSTLQQEASRKLRMNPRETMRVAQGLYENGFITYMRTDSTVLSGQAVAAARSQVAELYGAEYVPERSEEHTSELQSHYSIS
;
A
#
# COMPACT_ATOMS: atom_id res chain seq x y z
N LEU A 1 15.17 12.85 26.87
CA LEU A 1 13.92 13.65 26.91
C LEU A 1 12.80 12.86 27.57
N ASP A 2 12.39 11.69 27.11
CA ASP A 2 11.29 10.89 27.67
C ASP A 2 11.41 10.63 29.16
N ARG A 3 12.61 10.26 29.62
CA ARG A 3 12.86 9.97 31.01
C ARG A 3 12.72 11.21 31.88
N LEU A 4 13.20 12.36 31.39
CA LEU A 4 13.06 13.64 32.07
C LEU A 4 11.61 14.08 32.15
N VAL A 5 10.87 14.02 31.05
CA VAL A 5 9.43 14.30 31.01
C VAL A 5 8.67 13.38 31.96
N GLY A 6 9.02 12.09 32.02
CA GLY A 6 8.43 11.14 32.95
C GLY A 6 8.62 11.53 34.42
N TYR A 7 9.81 11.98 34.79
CA TYR A 7 10.10 12.41 36.17
C TYR A 7 9.39 13.71 36.56
N GLU A 8 9.25 14.65 35.62
CA GLU A 8 8.57 15.93 35.89
C GLU A 8 7.05 15.81 35.94
N VAL A 9 6.47 15.02 35.04
CA VAL A 9 5.01 14.91 34.87
C VAL A 9 4.40 13.88 35.82
N SER A 10 5.09 12.77 36.12
CA SER A 10 4.52 11.72 36.96
C SER A 10 4.13 12.23 38.38
N PRO A 11 4.94 13.08 39.06
CA PRO A 11 4.53 13.65 40.35
C PRO A 11 3.29 14.56 40.26
N VAL A 12 3.08 15.23 39.12
CA VAL A 12 1.87 16.03 38.91
C VAL A 12 0.65 15.12 38.79
N LEU A 13 0.75 14.00 38.08
CA LEU A 13 -0.29 12.99 37.98
C LEU A 13 -0.62 12.39 39.35
N TRP A 14 0.37 12.12 40.16
CA TRP A 14 0.15 11.56 41.53
C TRP A 14 -0.63 12.52 42.41
N ARG A 15 -0.36 13.82 42.32
CA ARG A 15 -1.05 14.85 43.12
C ARG A 15 -2.45 15.17 42.58
N LYS A 16 -2.67 15.13 41.30
CA LYS A 16 -3.91 15.62 40.64
C LYS A 16 -4.88 14.51 40.27
N VAL A 17 -4.40 13.28 40.06
CA VAL A 17 -5.22 12.17 39.60
C VAL A 17 -5.15 11.01 40.58
N ARG A 18 -4.02 10.29 40.63
CA ARG A 18 -3.84 9.12 41.52
C ARG A 18 -2.36 8.75 41.61
N ALA A 19 -1.92 8.29 42.77
CA ALA A 19 -0.58 7.74 42.95
C ALA A 19 -0.33 6.51 42.08
N GLY A 20 0.92 6.30 41.66
CA GLY A 20 1.35 5.16 40.85
C GLY A 20 1.15 5.32 39.32
N LEU A 21 0.60 6.43 38.84
CA LEU A 21 0.54 6.73 37.41
C LEU A 21 1.91 7.18 36.93
N SER A 22 2.26 6.81 35.70
CA SER A 22 3.49 7.28 35.03
C SER A 22 3.17 7.99 33.73
N ALA A 23 3.94 9.04 33.41
CA ALA A 23 3.91 9.68 32.13
C ALA A 23 4.99 9.09 31.21
N GLY A 24 4.67 8.95 29.93
CA GLY A 24 5.59 8.45 28.94
C GLY A 24 4.92 8.31 27.58
N ARG A 25 5.70 8.08 26.53
CA ARG A 25 5.18 7.98 25.14
C ARG A 25 4.10 6.91 24.98
N VAL A 26 4.23 5.76 25.64
CA VAL A 26 3.25 4.68 25.53
C VAL A 26 1.97 5.01 26.31
N GLN A 27 2.11 5.52 27.52
CA GLN A 27 0.96 5.81 28.40
C GLN A 27 0.15 7.03 27.95
N SER A 28 0.77 7.98 27.22
CA SER A 28 0.10 9.20 26.77
C SER A 28 -0.10 9.21 25.26
N VAL A 29 0.97 9.40 24.49
CA VAL A 29 0.88 9.61 23.04
C VAL A 29 0.38 8.35 22.31
N ALA A 30 0.99 7.20 22.54
CA ALA A 30 0.57 5.97 21.85
C ALA A 30 -0.85 5.57 22.24
N THR A 31 -1.21 5.65 23.53
CA THR A 31 -2.59 5.38 23.98
C THR A 31 -3.58 6.34 23.35
N ARG A 32 -3.25 7.64 23.29
CA ARG A 32 -4.10 8.64 22.63
C ARG A 32 -4.34 8.31 21.16
N LEU A 33 -3.28 7.98 20.41
CA LEU A 33 -3.41 7.60 19.01
C LEU A 33 -4.33 6.38 18.80
N VAL A 34 -4.20 5.37 19.67
CA VAL A 34 -5.07 4.19 19.64
C VAL A 34 -6.52 4.56 19.94
N VAL A 35 -6.77 5.40 20.96
CA VAL A 35 -8.12 5.85 21.34
C VAL A 35 -8.74 6.71 20.22
N GLU A 36 -7.97 7.63 19.63
CA GLU A 36 -8.44 8.45 18.50
C GLU A 36 -8.80 7.56 17.31
N ARG A 37 -7.94 6.60 16.97
CA ARG A 37 -8.22 5.64 15.90
C ARG A 37 -9.46 4.78 16.18
N GLU A 38 -9.66 4.35 17.42
CA GLU A 38 -10.85 3.59 17.78
C GLU A 38 -12.13 4.44 17.70
N ARG A 39 -12.06 5.73 18.07
CA ARG A 39 -13.18 6.67 17.88
C ARG A 39 -13.52 6.85 16.40
N GLU A 40 -12.51 7.01 15.54
CA GLU A 40 -12.71 7.06 14.08
C GLU A 40 -13.37 5.77 13.59
N ARG A 41 -12.90 4.61 14.05
CA ARG A 41 -13.49 3.30 13.71
C ARG A 41 -14.95 3.19 14.14
N MET A 42 -15.28 3.67 15.33
CA MET A 42 -16.67 3.66 15.85
C MET A 42 -17.58 4.66 15.11
N ALA A 43 -17.04 5.78 14.66
CA ALA A 43 -17.77 6.78 13.90
C ALA A 43 -17.93 6.39 12.42
N PHE A 44 -17.08 5.49 11.91
CA PHE A 44 -17.05 5.09 10.51
C PHE A 44 -18.39 4.48 10.06
N ARG A 45 -18.90 4.97 8.95
CA ARG A 45 -20.08 4.44 8.26
C ARG A 45 -19.67 3.89 6.90
N SER A 46 -19.88 2.59 6.69
CA SER A 46 -19.59 1.96 5.41
C SER A 46 -20.56 2.43 4.33
N ALA A 47 -20.01 2.73 3.13
CA ALA A 47 -20.81 2.88 1.93
C ALA A 47 -20.96 1.55 1.23
N SER A 48 -22.14 1.26 0.69
CA SER A 48 -22.31 0.17 -0.25
C SER A 48 -22.27 0.72 -1.68
N TYR A 49 -21.45 0.15 -2.52
CA TYR A 49 -21.38 0.46 -3.95
C TYR A 49 -21.18 -0.84 -4.74
N TRP A 50 -21.63 -0.82 -5.97
CA TRP A 50 -21.55 -1.97 -6.86
C TRP A 50 -20.68 -1.65 -8.06
N GLY A 51 -19.86 -2.59 -8.46
CA GLY A 51 -19.16 -2.60 -9.72
C GLY A 51 -19.71 -3.70 -10.64
N VAL A 52 -19.50 -3.54 -11.92
CA VAL A 52 -19.81 -4.57 -12.91
C VAL A 52 -18.52 -5.04 -13.54
N GLU A 53 -18.31 -6.33 -13.57
CA GLU A 53 -17.17 -6.98 -14.18
C GLU A 53 -17.71 -8.09 -15.12
N ALA A 54 -17.18 -8.15 -16.33
CA ALA A 54 -17.57 -9.13 -17.34
C ALA A 54 -16.35 -9.81 -17.93
N THR A 55 -16.45 -11.10 -18.15
CA THR A 55 -15.44 -11.88 -18.88
C THR A 55 -15.88 -12.03 -20.31
N PHE A 56 -15.04 -11.59 -21.24
CA PHE A 56 -15.25 -11.69 -22.66
C PHE A 56 -14.36 -12.78 -23.25
N SER A 57 -14.88 -13.56 -24.17
CA SER A 57 -14.09 -14.49 -24.99
C SER A 57 -14.00 -13.95 -26.42
N THR A 58 -12.79 -13.99 -26.97
CA THR A 58 -12.56 -13.66 -28.37
C THR A 58 -12.35 -14.95 -29.15
N VAL A 59 -13.15 -15.17 -30.18
CA VAL A 59 -12.82 -16.17 -31.19
C VAL A 59 -11.90 -15.47 -32.17
N LEU A 60 -10.60 -15.64 -32.04
CA LEU A 60 -9.68 -15.22 -33.05
C LEU A 60 -9.92 -16.07 -34.29
N SER A 61 -10.54 -15.48 -35.32
CA SER A 61 -10.57 -16.06 -36.65
C SER A 61 -9.17 -16.02 -37.23
N ALA A 62 -8.35 -16.98 -36.83
CA ALA A 62 -7.09 -17.21 -37.52
C ALA A 62 -7.41 -17.78 -38.90
N VAL A 63 -6.80 -17.22 -39.92
CA VAL A 63 -6.80 -17.72 -41.30
C VAL A 63 -6.18 -19.13 -41.39
N ASP A 64 -5.56 -19.60 -40.30
CA ASP A 64 -5.01 -20.94 -40.10
C ASP A 64 -5.89 -21.77 -39.15
N VAL A 65 -6.50 -22.79 -39.71
CA VAL A 65 -7.52 -23.66 -39.08
C VAL A 65 -6.97 -24.57 -37.96
N THR A 66 -5.71 -24.49 -37.61
CA THR A 66 -5.04 -25.44 -36.69
C THR A 66 -4.86 -24.97 -35.24
N ALA A 67 -5.14 -23.72 -34.91
CA ALA A 67 -5.06 -23.22 -33.53
C ALA A 67 -6.20 -22.25 -33.23
N ARG A 68 -7.39 -22.77 -32.87
CA ARG A 68 -8.42 -21.99 -32.17
C ARG A 68 -7.92 -21.74 -30.75
N GLN A 69 -7.20 -20.65 -30.56
CA GLN A 69 -6.87 -20.20 -29.24
C GLN A 69 -7.97 -19.26 -28.76
N GLU A 70 -8.87 -19.77 -27.93
CA GLU A 70 -9.85 -18.95 -27.23
C GLU A 70 -9.10 -18.10 -26.20
N ALA A 71 -8.95 -16.81 -26.49
CA ALA A 71 -8.44 -15.88 -25.50
C ALA A 71 -9.63 -15.27 -24.74
N SER A 72 -9.61 -15.37 -23.41
CA SER A 72 -10.58 -14.69 -22.55
C SER A 72 -9.88 -13.59 -21.76
N PHE A 73 -10.59 -12.49 -21.56
CA PHE A 73 -10.13 -11.40 -20.70
C PHE A 73 -11.29 -10.84 -19.89
N THR A 74 -10.96 -10.32 -18.72
CA THR A 74 -11.93 -9.70 -17.82
C THR A 74 -11.82 -8.19 -17.92
N ALA A 75 -12.97 -7.52 -18.07
CA ALA A 75 -13.05 -6.08 -18.09
C ALA A 75 -14.03 -5.57 -17.03
N ARG A 76 -13.70 -4.41 -16.47
CA ARG A 76 -14.51 -3.75 -15.45
C ARG A 76 -15.16 -2.49 -16.02
N LEU A 77 -16.42 -2.26 -15.65
CA LEU A 77 -17.14 -1.04 -15.99
C LEU A 77 -16.44 0.17 -15.33
N VAL A 78 -16.01 1.12 -16.16
CA VAL A 78 -15.30 2.34 -15.72
C VAL A 78 -16.18 3.57 -15.87
N THR A 79 -16.97 3.62 -16.96
CA THR A 79 -17.85 4.74 -17.28
C THR A 79 -19.23 4.22 -17.69
N LEU A 80 -20.25 4.98 -17.35
CA LEU A 80 -21.64 4.78 -17.75
C LEU A 80 -22.20 6.11 -18.26
N ASP A 81 -22.66 6.14 -19.48
CA ASP A 81 -23.14 7.38 -20.15
C ASP A 81 -22.16 8.53 -20.07
N GLY A 82 -20.86 8.23 -20.34
CA GLY A 82 -19.78 9.20 -20.32
C GLY A 82 -19.35 9.66 -18.91
N ARG A 83 -19.98 9.20 -17.85
CA ARG A 83 -19.67 9.53 -16.46
C ARG A 83 -18.94 8.38 -15.78
N ARG A 84 -17.92 8.69 -14.99
CA ARG A 84 -17.14 7.70 -14.26
C ARG A 84 -17.98 6.99 -13.18
N VAL A 85 -17.85 5.68 -13.08
CA VAL A 85 -18.44 4.91 -11.98
C VAL A 85 -17.65 5.13 -10.70
N ALA A 86 -18.36 5.37 -9.59
CA ALA A 86 -17.76 5.58 -8.28
C ALA A 86 -17.15 4.26 -7.75
N THR A 87 -16.02 4.39 -7.06
CA THR A 87 -15.29 3.30 -6.40
C THR A 87 -15.18 3.59 -4.90
N GLY A 88 -14.66 2.67 -4.09
CA GLY A 88 -14.49 2.88 -2.66
C GLY A 88 -13.71 4.14 -2.28
N ARG A 89 -12.81 4.64 -3.13
CA ARG A 89 -12.04 5.87 -2.91
C ARG A 89 -12.87 7.15 -2.99
N ASP A 90 -14.04 7.06 -3.59
CA ASP A 90 -14.93 8.19 -3.81
C ASP A 90 -15.85 8.47 -2.62
N PHE A 91 -15.83 7.61 -1.61
CA PHE A 91 -16.63 7.77 -0.40
C PHE A 91 -15.78 8.28 0.77
N ASN A 92 -16.42 9.06 1.64
CA ASN A 92 -15.86 9.51 2.90
C ASN A 92 -16.18 8.52 4.04
N ASP A 93 -15.72 8.83 5.23
CA ASP A 93 -15.92 7.98 6.41
C ASP A 93 -17.38 7.97 6.92
N ASP A 94 -18.24 8.85 6.40
CA ASP A 94 -19.68 8.88 6.66
C ASP A 94 -20.49 8.06 5.64
N GLY A 95 -19.83 7.41 4.71
CA GLY A 95 -20.45 6.61 3.65
C GLY A 95 -21.06 7.44 2.51
N GLN A 96 -20.71 8.73 2.39
CA GLN A 96 -21.18 9.63 1.36
C GLN A 96 -20.13 9.87 0.29
N LEU A 97 -20.55 10.23 -0.93
CA LEU A 97 -19.62 10.63 -1.97
C LEU A 97 -18.85 11.89 -1.57
N ARG A 98 -17.54 11.84 -1.74
CA ARG A 98 -16.66 12.99 -1.51
C ARG A 98 -16.99 14.14 -2.46
N PRO A 99 -16.77 15.42 -2.07
CA PRO A 99 -17.03 16.58 -2.93
C PRO A 99 -16.37 16.51 -4.30
N ALA A 100 -15.17 15.93 -4.39
CA ALA A 100 -14.47 15.71 -5.65
C ALA A 100 -15.21 14.75 -6.59
N ALA A 101 -15.79 13.68 -6.05
CA ALA A 101 -16.56 12.71 -6.83
C ALA A 101 -17.90 13.31 -7.28
N LEU A 102 -18.56 14.10 -6.42
CA LEU A 102 -19.76 14.85 -6.78
C LEU A 102 -19.50 15.88 -7.89
N LYS A 103 -18.42 16.65 -7.77
CA LYS A 103 -18.00 17.61 -8.80
C LYS A 103 -17.69 16.93 -10.14
N ALA A 104 -17.11 15.73 -10.10
CA ALA A 104 -16.85 14.91 -11.29
C ALA A 104 -18.10 14.17 -11.79
N SER A 105 -19.28 14.39 -11.19
CA SER A 105 -20.54 13.71 -11.52
C SER A 105 -20.40 12.17 -11.55
N ALA A 106 -19.61 11.60 -10.64
CA ALA A 106 -19.40 10.17 -10.55
C ALA A 106 -20.72 9.45 -10.28
N VAL A 107 -20.94 8.36 -11.00
CA VAL A 107 -22.16 7.55 -10.87
C VAL A 107 -22.02 6.58 -9.71
N HIS A 108 -22.84 6.74 -8.69
CA HIS A 108 -22.94 5.77 -7.62
C HIS A 108 -23.88 4.64 -8.05
N LEU A 109 -23.34 3.48 -8.38
CA LEU A 109 -24.13 2.32 -8.73
C LEU A 109 -24.61 1.60 -7.47
N HIS A 110 -25.93 1.44 -7.38
CA HIS A 110 -26.58 0.54 -6.43
C HIS A 110 -26.86 -0.80 -7.09
N GLN A 111 -27.23 -1.81 -6.31
CA GLN A 111 -27.44 -3.18 -6.78
C GLN A 111 -28.36 -3.25 -8.02
N VAL A 112 -29.52 -2.62 -7.95
CA VAL A 112 -30.48 -2.63 -9.05
C VAL A 112 -29.89 -2.07 -10.34
N GLY A 113 -29.21 -0.93 -10.26
CA GLY A 113 -28.54 -0.31 -11.42
C GLY A 113 -27.42 -1.19 -11.97
N ALA A 114 -26.60 -1.78 -11.10
CA ALA A 114 -25.54 -2.68 -11.52
C ALA A 114 -26.08 -3.94 -12.21
N THR A 115 -27.16 -4.52 -11.70
CA THR A 115 -27.82 -5.67 -12.32
C THR A 115 -28.37 -5.32 -13.70
N ALA A 116 -29.07 -4.20 -13.83
CA ALA A 116 -29.61 -3.75 -15.12
C ALA A 116 -28.49 -3.52 -16.16
N VAL A 117 -27.36 -2.92 -15.73
CA VAL A 117 -26.20 -2.73 -16.61
C VAL A 117 -25.57 -4.08 -17.01
N ALA A 118 -25.43 -5.01 -16.07
CA ALA A 118 -24.88 -6.34 -16.34
C ALA A 118 -25.76 -7.10 -17.36
N GLU A 119 -27.07 -7.05 -17.22
CA GLU A 119 -28.01 -7.64 -18.17
C GLU A 119 -27.95 -6.97 -19.56
N ALA A 120 -27.79 -5.64 -19.60
CA ALA A 120 -27.66 -4.92 -20.85
C ALA A 120 -26.36 -5.30 -21.60
N ILE A 121 -25.25 -5.44 -20.86
CA ILE A 121 -23.96 -5.91 -21.43
C ILE A 121 -24.12 -7.34 -21.99
N GLY A 122 -24.80 -8.23 -21.24
CA GLY A 122 -25.00 -9.62 -21.68
C GLY A 122 -25.85 -9.76 -22.94
N ARG A 123 -26.69 -8.76 -23.26
CA ARG A 123 -27.52 -8.71 -24.49
C ARG A 123 -26.87 -7.94 -25.64
N GLY A 124 -25.81 -7.16 -25.34
CA GLY A 124 -25.15 -6.32 -26.32
C GLY A 124 -24.03 -7.03 -27.07
N GLU A 125 -23.55 -6.36 -28.11
CA GLU A 125 -22.37 -6.77 -28.86
C GLU A 125 -21.18 -5.90 -28.42
N PRO A 126 -20.31 -6.37 -27.51
CA PRO A 126 -19.17 -5.61 -27.04
C PRO A 126 -18.13 -5.45 -28.16
N ARG A 127 -17.51 -4.27 -28.25
CA ARG A 127 -16.45 -3.97 -29.22
C ARG A 127 -15.25 -3.37 -28.50
N VAL A 128 -14.05 -3.79 -28.89
CA VAL A 128 -12.81 -3.14 -28.49
C VAL A 128 -12.67 -1.83 -29.28
N VAL A 129 -12.75 -0.71 -28.60
CA VAL A 129 -12.65 0.64 -29.24
C VAL A 129 -11.25 1.21 -29.21
N GLY A 130 -10.35 0.66 -28.42
CA GLY A 130 -8.95 1.09 -28.34
C GLY A 130 -8.15 0.13 -27.49
N VAL A 131 -6.86 0.06 -27.82
CA VAL A 131 -5.84 -0.65 -27.02
C VAL A 131 -4.73 0.36 -26.76
N GLU A 132 -4.40 0.57 -25.49
CA GLU A 132 -3.32 1.46 -25.09
C GLU A 132 -2.25 0.64 -24.37
N ASP A 133 -1.05 0.59 -24.95
CA ASP A 133 0.11 -0.06 -24.36
C ASP A 133 0.91 0.97 -23.56
N LYS A 134 0.96 0.80 -22.23
CA LYS A 134 1.69 1.68 -21.32
C LYS A 134 2.87 0.93 -20.73
N PRO A 135 4.12 1.34 -21.03
CA PRO A 135 5.27 0.74 -20.39
C PRO A 135 5.22 0.97 -18.87
N TYR A 136 5.24 -0.12 -18.13
CA TYR A 136 5.25 -0.08 -16.67
C TYR A 136 6.66 -0.32 -16.15
N LYS A 137 7.22 0.68 -15.45
CA LYS A 137 8.50 0.56 -14.75
C LYS A 137 8.25 0.31 -13.28
N ARG A 138 8.70 -0.82 -12.77
CA ARG A 138 8.69 -1.12 -11.33
C ARG A 138 10.04 -0.76 -10.75
N ARG A 139 10.04 0.08 -9.72
CA ARG A 139 11.25 0.38 -8.96
C ARG A 139 11.46 -0.69 -7.88
N PRO A 140 12.72 -1.07 -7.57
CA PRO A 140 13.01 -1.92 -6.43
C PRO A 140 12.59 -1.23 -5.13
N ALA A 141 12.30 -2.02 -4.10
CA ALA A 141 12.00 -1.51 -2.77
C ALA A 141 13.29 -0.99 -2.11
N ALA A 142 13.15 0.03 -1.27
CA ALA A 142 14.26 0.52 -0.45
C ALA A 142 14.74 -0.56 0.55
N PRO A 143 15.98 -0.48 1.04
CA PRO A 143 16.44 -1.32 2.14
C PRO A 143 15.53 -1.25 3.35
N PHE A 144 15.51 -2.29 4.15
CA PHE A 144 14.66 -2.33 5.35
C PHE A 144 15.14 -1.38 6.44
N THR A 145 14.20 -0.65 7.00
CA THR A 145 14.30 -0.10 8.35
C THR A 145 13.75 -1.12 9.35
N THR A 146 13.97 -0.91 10.65
CA THR A 146 13.42 -1.78 11.70
C THR A 146 11.90 -1.96 11.56
N SER A 147 11.18 -0.88 11.30
CA SER A 147 9.71 -0.91 11.18
C SER A 147 9.24 -1.64 9.93
N THR A 148 9.88 -1.39 8.79
CA THR A 148 9.50 -2.05 7.53
C THR A 148 9.87 -3.53 7.54
N LEU A 149 10.98 -3.91 8.18
CA LEU A 149 11.34 -5.32 8.41
C LEU A 149 10.25 -6.03 9.22
N GLN A 150 9.81 -5.44 10.33
CA GLN A 150 8.75 -6.02 11.15
C GLN A 150 7.41 -6.14 10.40
N GLN A 151 7.04 -5.15 9.59
CA GLN A 151 5.84 -5.18 8.78
C GLN A 151 5.89 -6.30 7.72
N GLU A 152 7.00 -6.42 6.99
CA GLU A 152 7.15 -7.46 5.97
C GLU A 152 7.24 -8.87 6.58
N ALA A 153 7.93 -9.03 7.72
CA ALA A 153 7.97 -10.29 8.44
C ALA A 153 6.56 -10.70 8.96
N SER A 154 5.79 -9.74 9.47
CA SER A 154 4.41 -9.98 9.87
C SER A 154 3.54 -10.38 8.67
N ARG A 155 3.65 -9.66 7.57
CA ARG A 155 2.84 -9.89 6.37
C ARG A 155 3.15 -11.22 5.67
N LYS A 156 4.44 -11.53 5.50
CA LYS A 156 4.91 -12.70 4.73
C LYS A 156 5.10 -13.95 5.56
N LEU A 157 5.62 -13.81 6.79
CA LEU A 157 6.01 -14.91 7.66
C LEU A 157 5.12 -15.06 8.89
N ARG A 158 4.14 -14.17 9.07
CA ARG A 158 3.23 -14.16 10.24
C ARG A 158 3.94 -14.01 11.58
N MET A 159 5.16 -13.46 11.58
CA MET A 159 5.95 -13.24 12.77
C MET A 159 5.50 -11.98 13.52
N ASN A 160 5.46 -12.05 14.83
CA ASN A 160 5.24 -10.86 15.65
C ASN A 160 6.54 -10.02 15.76
N PRO A 161 6.47 -8.73 16.15
CA PRO A 161 7.66 -7.87 16.22
C PRO A 161 8.78 -8.38 17.13
N ARG A 162 8.44 -9.01 18.25
CA ARG A 162 9.42 -9.55 19.20
C ARG A 162 10.18 -10.73 18.59
N GLU A 163 9.48 -11.61 17.93
CA GLU A 163 10.06 -12.76 17.24
C GLU A 163 10.93 -12.31 16.07
N THR A 164 10.44 -11.39 15.24
CA THR A 164 11.20 -10.78 14.15
C THR A 164 12.53 -10.21 14.65
N MET A 165 12.51 -9.45 15.72
CA MET A 165 13.73 -8.84 16.26
C MET A 165 14.68 -9.88 16.87
N ARG A 166 14.18 -10.95 17.47
CA ARG A 166 15.02 -12.06 17.97
C ARG A 166 15.74 -12.78 16.84
N VAL A 167 15.03 -13.09 15.74
CA VAL A 167 15.61 -13.73 14.56
C VAL A 167 16.60 -12.79 13.88
N ALA A 168 16.26 -11.52 13.69
CA ALA A 168 17.15 -10.53 13.11
C ALA A 168 18.44 -10.34 13.93
N GLN A 169 18.36 -10.40 15.27
CA GLN A 169 19.52 -10.38 16.15
C GLN A 169 20.45 -11.58 15.86
N GLY A 170 19.89 -12.77 15.75
CA GLY A 170 20.68 -13.96 15.42
C GLY A 170 21.34 -13.89 14.04
N LEU A 171 20.64 -13.33 13.03
CA LEU A 171 21.21 -13.12 11.71
C LEU A 171 22.35 -12.10 11.73
N TYR A 172 22.21 -11.03 12.50
CA TYR A 172 23.25 -10.03 12.70
C TYR A 172 24.49 -10.62 13.40
N GLU A 173 24.29 -11.36 14.48
CA GLU A 173 25.38 -11.98 15.26
C GLU A 173 26.18 -13.01 14.42
N ASN A 174 25.52 -13.67 13.45
CA ASN A 174 26.15 -14.59 12.51
C ASN A 174 26.66 -13.91 11.22
N GLY A 175 26.59 -12.59 11.10
CA GLY A 175 27.14 -11.83 9.98
C GLY A 175 26.33 -11.87 8.67
N PHE A 176 25.08 -12.35 8.71
CA PHE A 176 24.23 -12.43 7.49
C PHE A 176 23.58 -11.12 7.13
N ILE A 177 23.38 -10.23 8.08
CA ILE A 177 22.78 -8.90 7.88
C ILE A 177 23.57 -7.82 8.64
N THR A 178 23.38 -6.57 8.24
CA THR A 178 23.86 -5.40 8.99
C THR A 178 23.01 -5.20 10.26
N TYR A 179 23.40 -4.26 11.12
CA TYR A 179 22.67 -4.01 12.37
C TYR A 179 21.21 -3.68 12.11
N MET A 180 20.30 -4.43 12.74
CA MET A 180 18.86 -4.43 12.47
C MET A 180 18.08 -3.27 13.08
N ARG A 181 18.67 -2.50 14.00
CA ARG A 181 17.99 -1.34 14.62
C ARG A 181 18.40 -0.07 13.92
N THR A 182 17.68 0.28 12.87
CA THR A 182 17.91 1.48 12.06
C THR A 182 16.58 2.07 11.58
N ASP A 183 16.54 3.37 11.46
CA ASP A 183 15.47 4.14 10.81
C ASP A 183 15.91 4.69 9.45
N SER A 184 17.16 4.46 9.06
CA SER A 184 17.74 4.89 7.79
C SER A 184 17.71 3.77 6.75
N THR A 185 17.44 4.14 5.51
CA THR A 185 17.57 3.30 4.32
C THR A 185 18.90 3.48 3.59
N VAL A 186 19.75 4.41 4.07
CA VAL A 186 21.04 4.71 3.45
C VAL A 186 22.04 3.61 3.78
N LEU A 187 22.66 3.06 2.75
CA LEU A 187 23.72 2.06 2.87
C LEU A 187 25.11 2.73 2.79
N SER A 188 26.12 2.10 3.38
CA SER A 188 27.50 2.57 3.21
C SER A 188 27.95 2.38 1.75
N GLY A 189 28.83 3.26 1.27
CA GLY A 189 29.39 3.12 -0.08
C GLY A 189 30.05 1.76 -0.33
N GLN A 190 30.65 1.16 0.71
CA GLN A 190 31.23 -0.19 0.64
C GLN A 190 30.13 -1.26 0.43
N ALA A 191 28.99 -1.16 1.12
CA ALA A 191 27.88 -2.09 0.96
C ALA A 191 27.24 -1.97 -0.43
N VAL A 192 27.08 -0.75 -0.93
CA VAL A 192 26.58 -0.49 -2.29
C VAL A 192 27.53 -1.08 -3.34
N ALA A 193 28.86 -0.86 -3.20
CA ALA A 193 29.86 -1.42 -4.13
C ALA A 193 29.83 -2.95 -4.13
N ALA A 194 29.77 -3.58 -2.94
CA ALA A 194 29.66 -5.04 -2.82
C ALA A 194 28.40 -5.60 -3.45
N ALA A 195 27.24 -4.96 -3.21
CA ALA A 195 25.97 -5.36 -3.82
C ALA A 195 26.01 -5.25 -5.36
N ARG A 196 26.58 -4.16 -5.89
CA ARG A 196 26.74 -3.97 -7.34
C ARG A 196 27.65 -5.02 -7.96
N SER A 197 28.76 -5.35 -7.32
CA SER A 197 29.65 -6.43 -7.78
C SER A 197 28.95 -7.78 -7.80
N GLN A 198 28.18 -8.08 -6.76
CA GLN A 198 27.40 -9.34 -6.67
C GLN A 198 26.31 -9.42 -7.72
N VAL A 199 25.63 -8.31 -8.02
CA VAL A 199 24.62 -8.27 -9.10
C VAL A 199 25.29 -8.50 -10.45
N ALA A 200 26.41 -7.84 -10.71
CA ALA A 200 27.15 -8.04 -11.96
C ALA A 200 27.62 -9.49 -12.16
N GLU A 201 28.07 -10.13 -11.08
CA GLU A 201 28.50 -11.55 -11.09
C GLU A 201 27.38 -12.53 -11.33
N LEU A 202 26.22 -12.34 -10.66
CA LEU A 202 25.10 -13.29 -10.72
C LEU A 202 24.20 -13.08 -11.94
N TYR A 203 24.02 -11.86 -12.40
CA TYR A 203 23.00 -11.51 -13.40
C TYR A 203 23.55 -10.83 -14.64
N GLY A 204 24.75 -10.28 -14.58
CA GLY A 204 25.37 -9.52 -15.67
C GLY A 204 25.49 -8.02 -15.37
N ALA A 205 26.43 -7.36 -16.05
CA ALA A 205 26.72 -5.94 -15.85
C ALA A 205 25.56 -5.02 -16.30
N GLU A 206 24.74 -5.48 -17.24
CA GLU A 206 23.55 -4.77 -17.74
C GLU A 206 22.47 -4.56 -16.67
N TYR A 207 22.47 -5.36 -15.61
CA TYR A 207 21.54 -5.23 -14.47
C TYR A 207 22.05 -4.28 -13.38
N VAL A 208 23.24 -3.74 -13.53
CA VAL A 208 23.81 -2.76 -12.59
C VAL A 208 23.49 -1.34 -13.06
N PRO A 209 22.60 -0.60 -12.37
CA PRO A 209 22.24 0.75 -12.80
C PRO A 209 23.43 1.70 -12.69
N GLU A 210 23.53 2.69 -13.59
CA GLU A 210 24.62 3.69 -13.57
C GLU A 210 24.63 4.52 -12.29
N ARG A 211 23.44 4.84 -11.74
CA ARG A 211 23.27 5.59 -10.50
C ARG A 211 22.67 4.71 -9.42
N SER A 212 23.09 4.91 -8.17
CA SER A 212 22.44 4.29 -7.02
C SER A 212 21.01 4.86 -6.88
N GLU A 213 20.04 3.97 -6.66
CA GLU A 213 18.62 4.36 -6.43
C GLU A 213 18.43 5.06 -5.08
N GLU A 214 19.43 5.11 -4.23
CA GLU A 214 19.39 5.74 -2.90
C GLU A 214 19.04 7.24 -2.95
N HIS A 215 19.46 7.96 -3.99
CA HIS A 215 19.18 9.39 -4.11
C HIS A 215 17.73 9.73 -4.53
N THR A 216 16.93 8.74 -4.90
CA THR A 216 15.53 8.98 -5.27
C THR A 216 14.58 8.96 -4.07
N SER A 217 14.99 8.43 -2.91
CA SER A 217 14.18 8.43 -1.68
C SER A 217 14.20 9.79 -0.97
N GLU A 218 15.26 10.57 -1.09
CA GLU A 218 15.35 11.92 -0.49
C GLU A 218 14.44 12.94 -1.18
N LEU A 219 14.22 12.81 -2.48
CA LEU A 219 13.32 13.71 -3.23
C LEU A 219 11.83 13.48 -2.96
N GLN A 220 11.45 12.33 -2.40
CA GLN A 220 10.05 12.06 -2.02
C GLN A 220 9.66 12.59 -0.64
N SER A 221 10.63 12.83 0.26
CA SER A 221 10.34 13.38 1.59
C SER A 221 10.03 14.89 1.58
N HIS A 222 10.43 15.62 0.53
CA HIS A 222 10.20 17.06 0.40
C HIS A 222 8.85 17.47 -0.22
N TYR A 223 8.04 16.53 -0.71
CA TYR A 223 6.76 16.82 -1.36
C TYR A 223 5.52 16.46 -0.54
N SER A 224 5.65 16.21 0.75
CA SER A 224 4.52 15.86 1.63
C SER A 224 4.18 16.94 2.66
N ILE A 225 4.54 18.21 2.41
CA ILE A 225 4.08 19.34 3.23
C ILE A 225 3.60 20.44 2.27
N SER A 226 2.35 20.38 1.92
CA SER A 226 1.51 21.51 1.55
C SER A 226 0.05 21.10 1.65
#